data_a3159fc31714a5e0dac1957ed7e91ad3
#
_entry.id   a3159fc31714a5e0dac1957ed7e91ad3
#
_cell.length_a   1.000
_cell.length_b   1.000
_cell.length_c   1.000
_cell.angle_alpha   90.00
_cell.angle_beta   90.00
_cell.angle_gamma   90.00
#
_symmetry.space_group_name_H-M   'P 1'
#
loop_
_entity.id
_entity.type
_entity.pdbx_description
1 polymer ?
#
loop_
_entity_poly.entity_id
_entity_poly.type
_entity_poly.pdbx_seq_one_letter_code
_entity_poly.pdbx_strand_id
1 'polypeptide(L)'
;MSGLAQLPIALKSNMPLDLVIILLGSNDVKTRFGVNADEIARGLSRLLEVASKSSFGPDGKAPSTLVLVPPEMGEVSGTWLEPMFDQNHSRAGLHRLRETYPTVAGAFGAQCFDLNEVIGPGAIDGIHFDPDSLKQVAMALAKVVRDMLPA
;
A
#
# COMPACT_ATOMS: atom_id res chain seq x y z
N MET A 1 -12.52 -1.12 8.82
CA MET A 1 -11.43 -1.22 9.83
C MET A 1 -10.39 -0.19 9.46
N SER A 2 -9.89 0.62 10.39
CA SER A 2 -8.93 1.69 10.07
C SER A 2 -7.50 1.17 10.19
N GLY A 3 -6.69 1.34 9.15
CA GLY A 3 -5.25 0.99 9.19
C GLY A 3 -4.51 1.73 10.31
N LEU A 4 -4.86 2.99 10.55
CA LEU A 4 -4.24 3.80 11.60
C LEU A 4 -4.51 3.25 13.01
N ALA A 5 -5.69 2.69 13.26
CA ALA A 5 -6.01 2.07 14.54
C ALA A 5 -5.31 0.72 14.75
N GLN A 6 -5.04 -0.01 13.67
CA GLN A 6 -4.44 -1.36 13.74
C GLN A 6 -2.91 -1.33 13.74
N LEU A 7 -2.30 -0.35 13.07
CA LEU A 7 -0.84 -0.31 12.90
C LEU A 7 -0.07 -0.33 14.23
N PRO A 8 -0.39 0.49 15.25
CA PRO A 8 0.35 0.44 16.53
C PRO A 8 0.28 -0.92 17.22
N ILE A 9 -0.87 -1.60 17.09
CA ILE A 9 -1.06 -2.93 17.66
C ILE A 9 -0.18 -3.94 16.92
N ALA A 10 -0.22 -3.92 15.57
CA ALA A 10 0.56 -4.80 14.73
C ALA A 10 2.07 -4.61 14.96
N LEU A 11 2.55 -3.37 15.02
CA LEU A 11 3.96 -3.07 15.30
C LEU A 11 4.39 -3.61 16.65
N LYS A 12 3.62 -3.32 17.71
CA LYS A 12 3.96 -3.73 19.07
C LYS A 12 3.90 -5.24 19.26
N SER A 13 2.96 -5.93 18.61
CA SER A 13 2.79 -7.38 18.76
C SER A 13 3.87 -8.20 18.05
N ASN A 14 4.59 -7.61 17.10
CA ASN A 14 5.57 -8.30 16.27
C ASN A 14 6.99 -7.74 16.41
N MET A 15 7.24 -6.83 17.34
CA MET A 15 8.57 -6.26 17.58
C MET A 15 9.58 -7.30 18.10
N PRO A 16 10.89 -7.15 17.81
CA PRO A 16 11.47 -6.12 16.96
C PRO A 16 11.24 -6.42 15.47
N LEU A 17 11.03 -5.37 14.67
CA LEU A 17 10.76 -5.46 13.24
C LEU A 17 11.86 -4.77 12.44
N ASP A 18 12.52 -5.49 11.53
CA ASP A 18 13.50 -4.91 10.61
C ASP A 18 12.82 -4.07 9.52
N LEU A 19 11.65 -4.53 9.07
CA LEU A 19 10.91 -3.91 7.96
C LEU A 19 9.39 -3.97 8.20
N VAL A 20 8.72 -2.89 7.85
CA VAL A 20 7.27 -2.80 7.75
C VAL A 20 6.88 -2.52 6.30
N ILE A 21 6.04 -3.36 5.72
CA ILE A 21 5.51 -3.18 4.37
C ILE A 21 4.06 -2.72 4.47
N ILE A 22 3.74 -1.59 3.82
CA ILE A 22 2.40 -1.00 3.82
C ILE A 22 1.83 -1.09 2.40
N LEU A 23 0.79 -1.90 2.22
CA LEU A 23 -0.03 -1.96 0.99
C LEU A 23 -1.48 -1.62 1.36
N LEU A 24 -1.84 -0.37 1.20
CA LEU A 24 -3.17 0.18 1.49
C LEU A 24 -3.55 1.20 0.40
N GLY A 25 -4.84 1.55 0.31
CA GLY A 25 -5.36 2.54 -0.64
C GLY A 25 -6.42 1.97 -1.58
N SER A 26 -6.30 0.71 -2.02
CA SER A 26 -7.27 0.10 -2.95
C SER A 26 -8.71 0.08 -2.42
N ASN A 27 -8.88 -0.05 -1.11
CA ASN A 27 -10.20 -0.03 -0.51
C ASN A 27 -10.72 1.39 -0.23
N ASP A 28 -9.85 2.35 -0.16
CA ASP A 28 -10.21 3.74 0.17
C ASP A 28 -10.90 4.44 -1.01
N VAL A 29 -10.60 4.02 -2.26
CA VAL A 29 -11.26 4.54 -3.47
C VAL A 29 -12.69 4.02 -3.67
N LYS A 30 -13.23 3.21 -2.76
CA LYS A 30 -14.63 2.77 -2.83
C LYS A 30 -15.59 3.95 -2.70
N THR A 31 -16.60 3.96 -3.54
CA THR A 31 -17.61 5.02 -3.64
C THR A 31 -18.17 5.47 -2.30
N ARG A 32 -18.40 4.52 -1.38
CA ARG A 32 -18.97 4.80 -0.05
C ARG A 32 -18.11 5.71 0.85
N PHE A 33 -16.81 5.87 0.55
CA PHE A 33 -15.94 6.72 1.36
C PHE A 33 -15.86 8.14 0.83
N GLY A 34 -16.09 8.37 -0.46
CA GLY A 34 -16.12 9.70 -1.07
C GLY A 34 -14.83 10.47 -0.96
N VAL A 35 -13.68 9.78 -0.78
CA VAL A 35 -12.37 10.41 -0.61
C VAL A 35 -11.60 10.46 -1.93
N ASN A 36 -10.78 11.49 -2.09
CA ASN A 36 -9.88 11.63 -3.23
C ASN A 36 -8.47 11.08 -2.91
N ALA A 37 -7.62 10.99 -3.92
CA ALA A 37 -6.27 10.45 -3.78
C ALA A 37 -5.39 11.24 -2.79
N ASP A 38 -5.55 12.56 -2.71
CA ASP A 38 -4.77 13.38 -1.78
C ASP A 38 -5.18 13.13 -0.32
N GLU A 39 -6.45 12.81 -0.07
CA GLU A 39 -6.94 12.41 1.25
C GLU A 39 -6.44 11.02 1.63
N ILE A 40 -6.39 10.10 0.67
CA ILE A 40 -5.80 8.76 0.86
C ILE A 40 -4.31 8.89 1.17
N ALA A 41 -3.58 9.72 0.44
CA ALA A 41 -2.17 10.00 0.68
C ALA A 41 -1.92 10.66 2.05
N ARG A 42 -2.83 11.51 2.53
CA ARG A 42 -2.79 12.02 3.92
C ARG A 42 -3.01 10.91 4.95
N GLY A 43 -3.85 9.93 4.65
CA GLY A 43 -3.99 8.71 5.46
C GLY A 43 -2.68 7.95 5.56
N LEU A 44 -1.98 7.75 4.42
CA LEU A 44 -0.66 7.14 4.38
C LEU A 44 0.36 7.92 5.23
N SER A 45 0.40 9.25 5.13
CA SER A 45 1.34 10.07 5.91
C SER A 45 1.19 9.85 7.41
N ARG A 46 -0.03 9.66 7.91
CA ARG A 46 -0.28 9.34 9.32
C ARG A 46 0.23 7.96 9.73
N LEU A 47 0.13 6.97 8.84
CA LEU A 47 0.69 5.64 9.07
C LEU A 47 2.23 5.71 9.16
N LEU A 48 2.84 6.42 8.23
CA LEU A 48 4.29 6.62 8.19
C LEU A 48 4.79 7.41 9.40
N GLU A 49 4.04 8.40 9.87
CA GLU A 49 4.35 9.12 11.10
C GLU A 49 4.38 8.18 12.32
N VAL A 50 3.41 7.27 12.44
CA VAL A 50 3.37 6.28 13.51
C VAL A 50 4.56 5.32 13.41
N ALA A 51 4.85 4.80 12.21
CA ALA A 51 5.96 3.86 12.00
C ALA A 51 7.32 4.53 12.29
N SER A 52 7.57 5.71 11.73
CA SER A 52 8.85 6.44 11.85
C SER A 52 9.15 6.96 13.25
N LYS A 53 8.12 7.22 14.06
CA LYS A 53 8.27 7.65 15.46
C LYS A 53 8.24 6.49 16.46
N SER A 54 8.06 5.26 15.99
CA SER A 54 8.04 4.08 16.85
C SER A 54 9.47 3.67 17.27
N SER A 55 9.53 2.86 18.33
CA SER A 55 10.77 2.21 18.79
C SER A 55 10.67 0.69 18.66
N PHE A 56 9.99 0.22 17.63
CA PHE A 56 9.66 -1.20 17.45
C PHE A 56 10.60 -1.95 16.50
N GLY A 57 11.64 -1.27 15.99
CA GLY A 57 12.72 -1.90 15.22
C GLY A 57 13.87 -2.37 16.11
N PRO A 58 14.96 -2.88 15.51
CA PRO A 58 16.18 -3.26 16.22
C PRO A 58 16.76 -2.10 17.00
N ASP A 59 17.38 -2.40 18.15
CA ASP A 59 18.01 -1.42 19.04
C ASP A 59 17.08 -0.30 19.53
N GLY A 60 15.77 -0.53 19.54
CA GLY A 60 14.78 0.48 19.92
C GLY A 60 14.62 1.62 18.92
N LYS A 61 15.09 1.44 17.69
CA LYS A 61 14.87 2.38 16.58
C LYS A 61 13.54 2.12 15.88
N ALA A 62 13.15 3.00 14.99
CA ALA A 62 12.04 2.75 14.09
C ALA A 62 12.42 1.67 13.04
N PRO A 63 11.50 0.79 12.65
CA PRO A 63 11.72 -0.15 11.56
C PRO A 63 11.87 0.58 10.22
N SER A 64 12.62 -0.01 9.29
CA SER A 64 12.56 0.42 7.89
C SER A 64 11.13 0.29 7.37
N THR A 65 10.72 1.17 6.45
CA THR A 65 9.36 1.12 5.90
C THR A 65 9.39 1.11 4.38
N LEU A 66 8.63 0.17 3.80
CA LEU A 66 8.38 0.07 2.37
C LEU A 66 6.88 0.33 2.10
N VAL A 67 6.59 1.34 1.31
CA VAL A 67 5.25 1.62 0.82
C VAL A 67 5.08 0.96 -0.54
N LEU A 68 3.99 0.24 -0.73
CA LEU A 68 3.62 -0.30 -2.03
C LEU A 68 2.48 0.56 -2.61
N VAL A 69 2.68 1.07 -3.82
CA VAL A 69 1.58 1.66 -4.59
C VAL A 69 0.71 0.51 -5.09
N PRO A 70 -0.61 0.52 -4.76
CA PRO A 70 -1.50 -0.55 -5.22
C PRO A 70 -1.62 -0.55 -6.75
N PRO A 71 -1.92 -1.70 -7.36
CA PRO A 71 -2.20 -1.78 -8.78
C PRO A 71 -3.40 -0.91 -9.17
N GLU A 72 -3.41 -0.46 -10.41
CA GLU A 72 -4.56 0.19 -10.99
C GLU A 72 -5.76 -0.78 -11.04
N MET A 73 -6.95 -0.20 -11.05
CA MET A 73 -8.19 -0.96 -11.17
C MET A 73 -8.48 -1.29 -12.62
N GLY A 74 -8.82 -2.55 -12.87
CA GLY A 74 -9.35 -3.02 -14.14
C GLY A 74 -10.85 -2.77 -14.28
N GLU A 75 -11.49 -3.55 -15.16
CA GLU A 75 -12.95 -3.55 -15.34
C GLU A 75 -13.61 -4.32 -14.20
N VAL A 76 -14.57 -3.69 -13.54
CA VAL A 76 -15.35 -4.30 -12.45
C VAL A 76 -16.81 -4.56 -12.85
N SER A 77 -17.26 -4.09 -14.03
CA SER A 77 -18.62 -4.32 -14.53
C SER A 77 -18.94 -5.80 -14.61
N GLY A 78 -20.13 -6.16 -14.18
CA GLY A 78 -20.59 -7.55 -14.14
C GLY A 78 -19.99 -8.38 -13.01
N THR A 79 -19.10 -7.81 -12.18
CA THR A 79 -18.57 -8.47 -10.99
C THR A 79 -19.37 -8.07 -9.75
N TRP A 80 -19.21 -8.81 -8.65
CA TRP A 80 -19.81 -8.47 -7.36
C TRP A 80 -19.21 -7.18 -6.75
N LEU A 81 -18.12 -6.67 -7.30
CA LEU A 81 -17.46 -5.43 -6.87
C LEU A 81 -18.06 -4.18 -7.51
N GLU A 82 -18.76 -4.32 -8.64
CA GLU A 82 -19.35 -3.20 -9.39
C GLU A 82 -20.10 -2.18 -8.50
N PRO A 83 -20.95 -2.58 -7.53
CA PRO A 83 -21.63 -1.62 -6.68
C PRO A 83 -20.75 -0.85 -5.71
N MET A 84 -19.50 -1.30 -5.52
CA MET A 84 -18.58 -0.72 -4.53
C MET A 84 -17.64 0.32 -5.11
N PHE A 85 -17.41 0.30 -6.43
CA PHE A 85 -16.43 1.13 -7.11
C PHE A 85 -17.08 1.90 -8.25
N ASP A 86 -16.90 3.20 -8.26
CA ASP A 86 -17.14 4.00 -9.47
C ASP A 86 -15.97 3.79 -10.42
N GLN A 87 -16.25 3.26 -11.61
CA GLN A 87 -15.23 2.87 -12.58
C GLN A 87 -14.26 4.02 -12.92
N ASN A 88 -14.77 5.23 -13.08
CA ASN A 88 -13.96 6.38 -13.46
C ASN A 88 -13.25 7.00 -12.24
N HIS A 89 -14.01 7.28 -11.18
CA HIS A 89 -13.48 7.92 -9.96
C HIS A 89 -12.43 7.04 -9.26
N SER A 90 -12.74 5.76 -9.07
CA SER A 90 -11.85 4.83 -8.38
C SER A 90 -10.58 4.55 -9.19
N ARG A 91 -10.69 4.41 -10.52
CA ARG A 91 -9.54 4.26 -11.41
C ARG A 91 -8.65 5.49 -11.38
N ALA A 92 -9.21 6.69 -11.52
CA ALA A 92 -8.46 7.93 -11.43
C ALA A 92 -7.78 8.10 -10.06
N GLY A 93 -8.47 7.71 -8.99
CA GLY A 93 -7.93 7.71 -7.63
C GLY A 93 -6.68 6.84 -7.52
N LEU A 94 -6.75 5.56 -7.92
CA LEU A 94 -5.61 4.64 -7.88
C LEU A 94 -4.45 5.10 -8.77
N HIS A 95 -4.76 5.58 -9.98
CA HIS A 95 -3.74 6.14 -10.86
C HIS A 95 -2.98 7.30 -10.20
N ARG A 96 -3.68 8.21 -9.53
CA ARG A 96 -3.08 9.35 -8.84
C ARG A 96 -2.19 8.95 -7.66
N LEU A 97 -2.43 7.77 -7.02
CA LEU A 97 -1.56 7.27 -5.94
C LEU A 97 -0.14 6.98 -6.42
N ARG A 98 0.07 6.67 -7.70
CA ARG A 98 1.39 6.47 -8.29
C ARG A 98 2.28 7.73 -8.21
N GLU A 99 1.67 8.90 -8.18
CA GLU A 99 2.37 10.18 -8.05
C GLU A 99 2.49 10.64 -6.59
N THR A 100 1.43 10.43 -5.81
CA THR A 100 1.36 10.96 -4.44
C THR A 100 2.11 10.10 -3.43
N TYR A 101 2.06 8.78 -3.56
CA TYR A 101 2.69 7.86 -2.60
C TYR A 101 4.21 7.97 -2.55
N PRO A 102 4.95 8.04 -3.67
CA PRO A 102 6.41 8.25 -3.62
C PRO A 102 6.80 9.54 -2.91
N THR A 103 6.04 10.63 -3.16
CA THR A 103 6.27 11.92 -2.51
C THR A 103 6.07 11.84 -0.99
N VAL A 104 4.96 11.22 -0.57
CA VAL A 104 4.67 11.05 0.85
C VAL A 104 5.68 10.11 1.50
N ALA A 105 6.00 8.97 0.89
CA ALA A 105 6.99 8.02 1.42
C ALA A 105 8.34 8.69 1.64
N GLY A 106 8.83 9.43 0.63
CA GLY A 106 10.11 10.16 0.70
C GLY A 106 10.17 11.18 1.83
N ALA A 107 9.07 11.86 2.15
CA ALA A 107 8.99 12.80 3.26
C ALA A 107 9.21 12.17 4.65
N PHE A 108 9.01 10.86 4.77
CA PHE A 108 9.25 10.08 6.01
C PHE A 108 10.48 9.16 5.92
N GLY A 109 11.29 9.27 4.88
CA GLY A 109 12.45 8.38 4.68
C GLY A 109 12.07 6.92 4.36
N ALA A 110 10.83 6.67 3.98
CA ALA A 110 10.36 5.36 3.55
C ALA A 110 10.67 5.13 2.06
N GLN A 111 10.96 3.88 1.70
CA GLN A 111 11.03 3.51 0.29
C GLN A 111 9.62 3.31 -0.27
N CYS A 112 9.48 3.51 -1.58
CA CYS A 112 8.23 3.30 -2.28
C CYS A 112 8.47 2.42 -3.51
N PHE A 113 7.60 1.43 -3.73
CA PHE A 113 7.64 0.54 -4.88
C PHE A 113 6.27 0.52 -5.56
N ASP A 114 6.24 0.79 -6.85
CA ASP A 114 5.00 0.79 -7.65
C ASP A 114 4.72 -0.62 -8.18
N LEU A 115 3.67 -1.27 -7.67
CA LEU A 115 3.28 -2.60 -8.12
C LEU A 115 2.85 -2.63 -9.60
N ASN A 116 2.46 -1.49 -10.17
CA ASN A 116 2.12 -1.38 -11.59
C ASN A 116 3.32 -1.58 -12.53
N GLU A 117 4.55 -1.57 -12.00
CA GLU A 117 5.75 -1.91 -12.78
C GLU A 117 5.90 -3.42 -13.02
N VAL A 118 5.18 -4.25 -12.28
CA VAL A 118 5.32 -5.72 -12.34
C VAL A 118 4.02 -6.46 -12.62
N ILE A 119 2.87 -5.89 -12.27
CA ILE A 119 1.55 -6.49 -12.50
C ILE A 119 0.56 -5.45 -13.03
N GLY A 120 -0.40 -5.92 -13.81
CA GLY A 120 -1.58 -5.15 -14.19
C GLY A 120 -2.71 -5.27 -13.17
N PRO A 121 -3.88 -4.72 -13.49
CA PRO A 121 -5.12 -4.91 -12.72
C PRO A 121 -5.47 -6.39 -12.58
N GLY A 122 -6.19 -6.73 -11.51
CA GLY A 122 -6.63 -8.10 -11.27
C GLY A 122 -7.43 -8.67 -12.45
N ALA A 123 -7.00 -9.82 -12.99
CA ALA A 123 -7.57 -10.40 -14.20
C ALA A 123 -8.98 -10.96 -13.99
N ILE A 124 -9.36 -11.31 -12.76
CA ILE A 124 -10.64 -11.99 -12.47
C ILE A 124 -11.76 -10.97 -12.19
N ASP A 125 -11.49 -9.95 -11.40
CA ASP A 125 -12.51 -9.01 -10.92
C ASP A 125 -12.05 -7.55 -10.97
N GLY A 126 -10.93 -7.28 -11.60
CA GLY A 126 -10.38 -5.94 -11.77
C GLY A 126 -9.61 -5.40 -10.54
N ILE A 127 -9.63 -6.08 -9.40
CA ILE A 127 -9.06 -5.58 -8.14
C ILE A 127 -8.10 -6.57 -7.48
N HIS A 128 -8.53 -7.81 -7.27
CA HIS A 128 -7.76 -8.77 -6.49
C HIS A 128 -6.65 -9.44 -7.30
N PHE A 129 -5.54 -9.71 -6.64
CA PHE A 129 -4.43 -10.44 -7.25
C PHE A 129 -4.84 -11.88 -7.57
N ASP A 130 -4.55 -12.31 -8.79
CA ASP A 130 -4.57 -13.72 -9.15
C ASP A 130 -3.26 -14.41 -8.72
N PRO A 131 -3.20 -15.77 -8.76
CA PRO A 131 -2.01 -16.51 -8.32
C PRO A 131 -0.72 -16.17 -9.08
N ASP A 132 -0.81 -15.80 -10.35
CA ASP A 132 0.37 -15.48 -11.16
C ASP A 132 0.87 -14.06 -10.85
N SER A 133 -0.02 -13.11 -10.67
CA SER A 133 0.28 -11.78 -10.15
C SER A 133 0.96 -11.85 -8.78
N LEU A 134 0.47 -12.69 -7.86
CA LEU A 134 1.10 -12.89 -6.55
C LEU A 134 2.54 -13.39 -6.65
N LYS A 135 2.84 -14.31 -7.57
CA LYS A 135 4.22 -14.78 -7.80
C LYS A 135 5.12 -13.66 -8.30
N GLN A 136 4.65 -12.88 -9.27
CA GLN A 136 5.41 -11.76 -9.82
C GLN A 136 5.72 -10.71 -8.75
N VAL A 137 4.72 -10.34 -7.95
CA VAL A 137 4.88 -9.43 -6.81
C VAL A 137 5.89 -10.00 -5.80
N ALA A 138 5.77 -11.27 -5.43
CA ALA A 138 6.69 -11.91 -4.49
C ALA A 138 8.14 -11.89 -4.98
N MET A 139 8.38 -12.16 -6.27
CA MET A 139 9.72 -12.14 -6.87
C MET A 139 10.31 -10.72 -6.87
N ALA A 140 9.51 -9.72 -7.25
CA ALA A 140 9.94 -8.31 -7.25
C ALA A 140 10.24 -7.82 -5.84
N LEU A 141 9.34 -8.08 -4.88
CA LEU A 141 9.52 -7.67 -3.49
C LEU A 141 10.70 -8.38 -2.83
N ALA A 142 10.98 -9.64 -3.15
CA ALA A 142 12.15 -10.34 -2.61
C ALA A 142 13.47 -9.65 -2.94
N LYS A 143 13.56 -8.99 -4.11
CA LYS A 143 14.73 -8.17 -4.46
C LYS A 143 14.76 -6.89 -3.64
N VAL A 144 13.67 -6.13 -3.65
CA VAL A 144 13.57 -4.85 -2.93
C VAL A 144 13.86 -5.05 -1.43
N VAL A 145 13.29 -6.08 -0.82
CA VAL A 145 13.48 -6.39 0.60
C VAL A 145 14.94 -6.74 0.91
N ARG A 146 15.60 -7.53 0.06
CA ARG A 146 17.03 -7.83 0.25
C ARG A 146 17.90 -6.58 0.19
N ASP A 147 17.58 -5.65 -0.69
CA ASP A 147 18.34 -4.41 -0.83
C ASP A 147 18.11 -3.45 0.36
N MET A 148 16.99 -3.61 1.07
CA MET A 148 16.63 -2.80 2.24
C MET A 148 17.15 -3.37 3.57
N LEU A 149 17.34 -4.66 3.66
CA LEU A 149 17.76 -5.31 4.90
C LEU A 149 19.29 -5.50 4.92
N PRO A 150 19.95 -5.22 6.04
CA PRO A 150 21.38 -5.52 6.19
C PRO A 150 21.62 -7.02 6.05
N ALA A 151 22.76 -7.37 5.46
CA ALA A 151 23.23 -8.76 5.36
C ALA A 151 23.57 -9.35 6.74
#